data_5b424ba994cd86f8318b5acdc26a57af
#
_entry.id   5b424ba994cd86f8318b5acdc26a57af
#
_cell.length_a   1.000
_cell.length_b   1.000
_cell.length_c   1.000
_cell.angle_alpha   90.00
_cell.angle_beta   90.00
_cell.angle_gamma   90.00
#
_symmetry.space_group_name_H-M   'P 1'
#
loop_
_entity.id
_entity.type
_entity.pdbx_description
1 polymer ?
#
loop_
_entity_poly.entity_id
_entity_poly.type
_entity_poly.pdbx_seq_one_letter_code
_entity_poly.pdbx_strand_id
1 'polypeptide(L)'
;IEIVYQEVDMALFPSQTVAENIMMNKLIVGMKGKAAVNWTEIRKEARAILQKLHIDIDVNRLVGSLSLAQKQMVLIARAVQGECNFLILDEPTAPLSTAETERLFQMVEHLRKTEDIAIVFISHRLQEVKHICNSITIMRNGKVVENGPLNLERSINSIVTQMLGRSFDENFPKVQT
;
A
#
# COMPACT_ATOMS: atom_id res chain seq x y z
N ILE A 1 -1.53 14.18 0.88
CA ILE A 1 -0.77 13.09 0.23
C ILE A 1 -0.14 12.25 1.32
N GLU A 2 -0.36 10.93 1.27
CA GLU A 2 0.23 9.98 2.18
C GLU A 2 1.04 8.93 1.42
N ILE A 3 2.13 8.45 2.02
CA ILE A 3 3.01 7.43 1.40
C ILE A 3 3.15 6.26 2.36
N VAL A 4 2.90 5.07 1.86
CA VAL A 4 3.17 3.80 2.54
C VAL A 4 4.37 3.14 1.89
N TYR A 5 5.48 3.12 2.62
CA TYR A 5 6.75 2.56 2.16
C TYR A 5 6.81 1.05 2.30
N GLN A 6 7.71 0.42 1.53
CA GLN A 6 7.96 -1.01 1.54
C GLN A 6 8.41 -1.54 2.92
N GLU A 7 9.20 -0.76 3.67
CA GLU A 7 9.75 -1.17 4.97
C GLU A 7 8.77 -0.91 6.12
N VAL A 8 7.84 -1.83 6.31
CA VAL A 8 6.74 -1.74 7.29
C VAL A 8 7.23 -1.60 8.73
N ASP A 9 8.29 -2.34 9.09
CA ASP A 9 8.80 -2.37 10.46
C ASP A 9 9.47 -1.07 10.89
N MET A 10 9.98 -0.28 9.95
CA MET A 10 10.58 1.03 10.26
C MET A 10 9.55 2.14 10.50
N ALA A 11 8.34 1.93 9.99
CA ALA A 11 7.29 2.94 10.05
C ALA A 11 6.32 2.75 11.23
N LEU A 12 6.34 1.61 11.91
CA LEU A 12 5.46 1.27 13.02
C LEU A 12 6.22 1.17 14.35
N PHE A 13 5.50 1.38 15.45
CA PHE A 13 6.01 1.24 16.81
C PHE A 13 5.59 -0.10 17.39
N PRO A 14 6.50 -1.12 17.43
CA PRO A 14 6.13 -2.50 17.80
C PRO A 14 5.62 -2.66 19.23
N SER A 15 6.10 -1.82 20.15
CA SER A 15 5.72 -1.81 21.56
C SER A 15 4.39 -1.11 21.85
N GLN A 16 3.78 -0.49 20.85
CA GLN A 16 2.50 0.20 20.94
C GLN A 16 1.37 -0.64 20.33
N THR A 17 0.14 -0.34 20.73
CA THR A 17 -1.05 -0.99 20.21
C THR A 17 -1.36 -0.56 18.77
N VAL A 18 -2.20 -1.33 18.09
CA VAL A 18 -2.75 -1.00 16.77
C VAL A 18 -3.44 0.37 16.80
N ALA A 19 -4.26 0.63 17.84
CA ALA A 19 -4.93 1.93 17.99
C ALA A 19 -3.94 3.09 18.08
N GLU A 20 -2.89 2.96 18.88
CA GLU A 20 -1.86 4.00 19.03
C GLU A 20 -1.11 4.24 17.71
N ASN A 21 -0.78 3.18 16.98
CA ASN A 21 -0.12 3.29 15.69
C ASN A 21 -1.01 3.97 14.63
N ILE A 22 -2.28 3.59 14.51
CA ILE A 22 -3.22 4.21 13.56
C ILE A 22 -3.41 5.69 13.90
N MET A 23 -3.64 6.01 15.18
CA MET A 23 -3.99 7.35 15.64
C MET A 23 -2.78 8.23 15.97
N MET A 24 -1.56 7.82 15.61
CA MET A 24 -0.31 8.48 15.98
C MET A 24 -0.30 9.97 15.65
N ASN A 25 -0.70 10.35 14.44
CA ASN A 25 -0.72 11.76 14.02
C ASN A 25 -1.67 12.58 14.89
N LYS A 26 -2.85 12.03 15.21
CA LYS A 26 -3.81 12.69 16.11
C LYS A 26 -3.29 12.81 17.54
N LEU A 27 -2.57 11.79 18.03
CA LEU A 27 -1.94 11.82 19.34
C LEU A 27 -0.87 12.93 19.42
N ILE A 28 -0.01 13.04 18.44
CA ILE A 28 1.05 14.05 18.38
C ILE A 28 0.47 15.47 18.33
N VAL A 29 -0.52 15.69 17.48
CA VAL A 29 -1.15 17.02 17.31
C VAL A 29 -2.08 17.34 18.48
N GLY A 30 -2.86 16.37 18.92
CA GLY A 30 -3.88 16.53 19.97
C GLY A 30 -3.32 16.71 21.38
N MET A 31 -2.06 16.31 21.62
CA MET A 31 -1.38 16.51 22.92
C MET A 31 -0.86 17.94 23.11
N LYS A 32 -0.83 18.78 22.08
CA LYS A 32 -0.47 20.19 22.22
C LYS A 32 -1.49 20.91 23.11
N GLY A 33 -1.14 21.03 24.40
CA GLY A 33 -1.94 21.78 25.39
C GLY A 33 -3.01 21.00 26.15
N LYS A 34 -3.11 19.68 26.00
CA LYS A 34 -4.05 18.83 26.78
C LYS A 34 -3.29 18.00 27.81
N ALA A 35 -3.80 18.00 29.05
CA ALA A 35 -3.19 17.27 30.16
C ALA A 35 -3.47 15.75 30.14
N ALA A 36 -4.40 15.26 29.33
CA ALA A 36 -4.75 13.83 29.26
C ALA A 36 -5.25 13.40 27.87
N VAL A 37 -4.94 12.16 27.49
CA VAL A 37 -5.44 11.49 26.28
C VAL A 37 -6.70 10.69 26.63
N ASN A 38 -7.76 10.85 25.85
CA ASN A 38 -8.94 9.98 25.96
C ASN A 38 -8.71 8.68 25.18
N TRP A 39 -8.15 7.68 25.84
CA TRP A 39 -7.87 6.37 25.25
C TRP A 39 -9.10 5.62 24.74
N THR A 40 -10.25 5.84 25.37
CA THR A 40 -11.50 5.22 24.91
C THR A 40 -11.91 5.74 23.55
N GLU A 41 -11.79 7.05 23.33
CA GLU A 41 -12.07 7.69 22.05
C GLU A 41 -11.08 7.26 20.97
N ILE A 42 -9.77 7.24 21.28
CA ILE A 42 -8.71 6.77 20.39
C ILE A 42 -8.98 5.35 19.89
N ARG A 43 -9.33 4.42 20.78
CA ARG A 43 -9.66 3.04 20.41
C ARG A 43 -10.94 2.94 19.59
N LYS A 44 -11.94 3.75 19.90
CA LYS A 44 -13.20 3.80 19.15
C LYS A 44 -12.97 4.27 17.72
N GLU A 45 -12.22 5.34 17.52
CA GLU A 45 -11.89 5.86 16.20
C GLU A 45 -11.03 4.87 15.40
N ALA A 46 -9.98 4.31 15.99
CA ALA A 46 -9.15 3.30 15.33
C ALA A 46 -9.97 2.09 14.89
N ARG A 47 -10.92 1.62 15.73
CA ARG A 47 -11.81 0.52 15.37
C ARG A 47 -12.72 0.89 14.20
N ALA A 48 -13.26 2.11 14.17
CA ALA A 48 -14.09 2.59 13.07
C ALA A 48 -13.32 2.62 11.74
N ILE A 49 -12.05 3.04 11.76
CA ILE A 49 -11.18 3.02 10.58
C ILE A 49 -10.95 1.58 10.09
N LEU A 50 -10.59 0.66 10.98
CA LEU A 50 -10.39 -0.75 10.60
C LEU A 50 -11.66 -1.38 10.03
N GLN A 51 -12.83 -1.12 10.65
CA GLN A 51 -14.12 -1.58 10.15
C GLN A 51 -14.42 -1.03 8.74
N LYS A 52 -14.20 0.27 8.54
CA LYS A 52 -14.37 0.94 7.25
C LYS A 52 -13.50 0.29 6.14
N LEU A 53 -12.30 -0.14 6.49
CA LEU A 53 -11.35 -0.80 5.57
C LEU A 53 -11.55 -2.33 5.49
N HIS A 54 -12.54 -2.89 6.17
CA HIS A 54 -12.77 -4.34 6.28
C HIS A 54 -11.56 -5.12 6.83
N ILE A 55 -10.82 -4.49 7.76
CA ILE A 55 -9.65 -5.08 8.42
C ILE A 55 -10.04 -5.68 9.76
N ASP A 56 -9.90 -6.99 9.92
CA ASP A 56 -10.18 -7.70 11.16
C ASP A 56 -8.90 -7.83 12.01
N ILE A 57 -8.59 -6.78 12.76
CA ILE A 57 -7.47 -6.72 13.71
C ILE A 57 -7.96 -6.06 15.00
N ASP A 58 -7.68 -6.68 16.16
CA ASP A 58 -7.98 -6.07 17.45
C ASP A 58 -7.09 -4.84 17.68
N VAL A 59 -7.74 -3.70 17.92
CA VAL A 59 -7.08 -2.41 18.17
C VAL A 59 -6.19 -2.38 19.41
N ASN A 60 -6.38 -3.33 20.35
CA ASN A 60 -5.59 -3.44 21.57
C ASN A 60 -4.34 -4.33 21.43
N ARG A 61 -4.20 -5.07 20.32
CA ARG A 61 -3.01 -5.89 20.09
C ARG A 61 -1.76 -5.02 19.90
N LEU A 62 -0.64 -5.48 20.43
CA LEU A 62 0.67 -4.88 20.15
C LEU A 62 1.05 -5.12 18.69
N VAL A 63 1.52 -4.10 18.01
CA VAL A 63 1.95 -4.19 16.61
C VAL A 63 3.10 -5.18 16.43
N GLY A 64 3.98 -5.32 17.41
CA GLY A 64 5.06 -6.32 17.39
C GLY A 64 4.58 -7.78 17.30
N SER A 65 3.32 -8.07 17.69
CA SER A 65 2.73 -9.41 17.61
C SER A 65 2.00 -9.71 16.29
N LEU A 66 1.94 -8.73 15.38
CA LEU A 66 1.25 -8.86 14.11
C LEU A 66 2.13 -9.54 13.05
N SER A 67 1.49 -10.26 12.11
CA SER A 67 2.18 -10.67 10.88
C SER A 67 2.56 -9.45 10.03
N LEU A 68 3.48 -9.64 9.11
CA LEU A 68 3.93 -8.54 8.21
C LEU A 68 2.75 -8.00 7.38
N ALA A 69 1.87 -8.90 6.92
CA ALA A 69 0.63 -8.52 6.24
C ALA A 69 -0.29 -7.66 7.12
N GLN A 70 -0.48 -8.04 8.37
CA GLN A 70 -1.29 -7.25 9.32
C GLN A 70 -0.68 -5.88 9.59
N LYS A 71 0.65 -5.81 9.72
CA LYS A 71 1.37 -4.54 9.85
C LYS A 71 1.16 -3.65 8.64
N GLN A 72 1.21 -4.21 7.42
CA GLN A 72 0.91 -3.47 6.18
C GLN A 72 -0.49 -2.85 6.21
N MET A 73 -1.51 -3.62 6.64
CA MET A 73 -2.87 -3.12 6.78
C MET A 73 -2.98 -1.98 7.81
N VAL A 74 -2.25 -2.08 8.93
CA VAL A 74 -2.18 -1.01 9.95
C VAL A 74 -1.55 0.27 9.39
N LEU A 75 -0.50 0.16 8.56
CA LEU A 75 0.12 1.31 7.89
C LEU A 75 -0.84 2.03 6.95
N ILE A 76 -1.57 1.27 6.13
CA ILE A 76 -2.57 1.85 5.23
C ILE A 76 -3.69 2.50 6.04
N ALA A 77 -4.19 1.83 7.10
CA ALA A 77 -5.19 2.40 7.99
C ALA A 77 -4.73 3.73 8.63
N ARG A 78 -3.46 3.83 9.02
CA ARG A 78 -2.86 5.07 9.52
C ARG A 78 -2.79 6.15 8.43
N ALA A 79 -2.42 5.79 7.21
CA ALA A 79 -2.31 6.74 6.10
C ALA A 79 -3.68 7.38 5.75
N VAL A 80 -4.76 6.61 5.83
CA VAL A 80 -6.12 7.09 5.51
C VAL A 80 -6.90 7.60 6.72
N GLN A 81 -6.28 7.65 7.90
CA GLN A 81 -6.92 8.14 9.14
C GLN A 81 -7.29 9.63 9.06
N GLY A 82 -6.55 10.42 8.30
CA GLY A 82 -6.78 11.84 8.08
C GLY A 82 -7.48 12.14 6.75
N GLU A 83 -7.43 13.38 6.32
CA GLU A 83 -7.87 13.79 4.99
C GLU A 83 -6.84 13.34 3.94
N CYS A 84 -6.97 12.12 3.47
CA CYS A 84 -6.11 11.54 2.44
C CYS A 84 -6.82 11.60 1.08
N ASN A 85 -6.38 12.46 0.18
CA ASN A 85 -6.89 12.54 -1.20
C ASN A 85 -5.98 11.83 -2.20
N PHE A 86 -4.75 11.49 -1.79
CA PHE A 86 -3.75 10.88 -2.66
C PHE A 86 -2.87 9.92 -1.84
N LEU A 87 -2.89 8.65 -2.20
CA LEU A 87 -2.16 7.58 -1.52
C LEU A 87 -1.14 6.95 -2.45
N ILE A 88 0.12 6.88 -2.01
CA ILE A 88 1.19 6.17 -2.71
C ILE A 88 1.48 4.88 -1.96
N LEU A 89 1.41 3.75 -2.65
CA LEU A 89 1.73 2.42 -2.14
C LEU A 89 2.99 1.92 -2.86
N ASP A 90 4.09 1.82 -2.12
CA ASP A 90 5.39 1.40 -2.66
C ASP A 90 5.63 -0.08 -2.33
N GLU A 91 5.58 -0.94 -3.37
CA GLU A 91 5.74 -2.41 -3.30
C GLU A 91 4.88 -3.07 -2.18
N PRO A 92 3.58 -2.72 -2.03
CA PRO A 92 2.82 -3.07 -0.85
C PRO A 92 2.51 -4.57 -0.75
N THR A 93 2.70 -5.32 -1.81
CA THR A 93 2.43 -6.77 -1.92
C THR A 93 3.67 -7.64 -1.71
N ALA A 94 4.87 -7.03 -1.63
CA ALA A 94 6.12 -7.77 -1.55
C ALA A 94 6.14 -8.82 -0.42
N PRO A 95 5.65 -8.51 0.81
CA PRO A 95 5.66 -9.46 1.93
C PRO A 95 4.40 -10.34 2.02
N LEU A 96 3.45 -10.22 1.07
CA LEU A 96 2.11 -10.82 1.18
C LEU A 96 2.00 -12.16 0.45
N SER A 97 1.25 -13.08 1.00
CA SER A 97 0.73 -14.25 0.30
C SER A 97 -0.33 -13.84 -0.73
N THR A 98 -0.68 -14.74 -1.65
CA THR A 98 -1.71 -14.48 -2.68
C THR A 98 -3.06 -14.07 -2.06
N ALA A 99 -3.48 -14.75 -0.99
CA ALA A 99 -4.74 -14.43 -0.32
C ALA A 99 -4.71 -13.05 0.38
N GLU A 100 -3.57 -12.66 0.93
CA GLU A 100 -3.37 -11.34 1.55
C GLU A 100 -3.29 -10.24 0.51
N THR A 101 -2.65 -10.50 -0.64
CA THR A 101 -2.61 -9.58 -1.79
C THR A 101 -4.02 -9.28 -2.30
N GLU A 102 -4.86 -10.31 -2.42
CA GLU A 102 -6.25 -10.12 -2.86
C GLU A 102 -7.06 -9.25 -1.87
N ARG A 103 -6.88 -9.44 -0.57
CA ARG A 103 -7.50 -8.57 0.45
C ARG A 103 -7.02 -7.12 0.35
N LEU A 104 -5.73 -6.91 0.08
CA LEU A 104 -5.19 -5.59 -0.18
C LEU A 104 -5.84 -4.95 -1.41
N PHE A 105 -6.01 -5.70 -2.50
CA PHE A 105 -6.66 -5.19 -3.71
C PHE A 105 -8.11 -4.80 -3.47
N GLN A 106 -8.87 -5.61 -2.75
CA GLN A 106 -10.25 -5.28 -2.35
C GLN A 106 -10.32 -4.00 -1.52
N MET A 107 -9.37 -3.81 -0.60
CA MET A 107 -9.29 -2.59 0.19
C MET A 107 -8.92 -1.37 -0.68
N VAL A 108 -7.96 -1.49 -1.58
CA VAL A 108 -7.56 -0.42 -2.52
C VAL A 108 -8.73 -0.02 -3.42
N GLU A 109 -9.46 -1.00 -3.96
CA GLU A 109 -10.68 -0.75 -4.74
C GLU A 109 -11.77 -0.06 -3.92
N HIS A 110 -11.95 -0.46 -2.67
CA HIS A 110 -12.89 0.19 -1.74
C HIS A 110 -12.51 1.66 -1.52
N LEU A 111 -11.25 1.94 -1.18
CA LEU A 111 -10.76 3.31 -0.99
C LEU A 111 -10.97 4.18 -2.23
N ARG A 112 -10.67 3.65 -3.42
CA ARG A 112 -10.86 4.37 -4.67
C ARG A 112 -12.33 4.69 -4.95
N LYS A 113 -13.24 3.73 -4.70
CA LYS A 113 -14.67 3.86 -5.08
C LYS A 113 -15.49 4.64 -4.06
N THR A 114 -15.20 4.51 -2.77
CA THR A 114 -16.02 5.08 -1.70
C THR A 114 -15.45 6.33 -1.08
N GLU A 115 -14.12 6.47 -1.10
CA GLU A 115 -13.42 7.60 -0.48
C GLU A 115 -12.87 8.61 -1.49
N ASP A 116 -13.01 8.33 -2.79
CA ASP A 116 -12.50 9.16 -3.89
C ASP A 116 -10.98 9.46 -3.77
N ILE A 117 -10.23 8.49 -3.26
CA ILE A 117 -8.78 8.60 -3.08
C ILE A 117 -8.09 8.22 -4.40
N ALA A 118 -7.27 9.11 -4.94
CA ALA A 118 -6.38 8.79 -6.03
C ALA A 118 -5.20 7.93 -5.51
N ILE A 119 -4.93 6.80 -6.17
CA ILE A 119 -3.92 5.84 -5.70
C ILE A 119 -2.83 5.64 -6.74
N VAL A 120 -1.58 5.81 -6.33
CA VAL A 120 -0.39 5.39 -7.08
C VAL A 120 0.11 4.08 -6.50
N PHE A 121 0.12 3.04 -7.32
CA PHE A 121 0.58 1.71 -6.96
C PHE A 121 1.91 1.43 -7.66
N ILE A 122 3.00 1.37 -6.89
CA ILE A 122 4.34 1.09 -7.40
C ILE A 122 4.60 -0.39 -7.22
N SER A 123 4.90 -1.09 -8.31
CA SER A 123 5.23 -2.51 -8.28
C SER A 123 6.04 -2.93 -9.51
N HIS A 124 6.88 -3.94 -9.34
CA HIS A 124 7.53 -4.66 -10.44
C HIS A 124 6.75 -5.92 -10.86
N ARG A 125 5.67 -6.26 -10.14
CA ARG A 125 4.79 -7.40 -10.42
C ARG A 125 3.70 -7.00 -11.41
N LEU A 126 3.99 -7.11 -12.69
CA LEU A 126 3.12 -6.60 -13.76
C LEU A 126 1.73 -7.22 -13.82
N GLN A 127 1.56 -8.46 -13.31
CA GLN A 127 0.24 -9.08 -13.17
C GLN A 127 -0.64 -8.29 -12.19
N GLU A 128 -0.08 -7.84 -11.08
CA GLU A 128 -0.78 -7.02 -10.09
C GLU A 128 -1.16 -5.66 -10.67
N VAL A 129 -0.23 -5.01 -11.37
CA VAL A 129 -0.48 -3.74 -12.07
C VAL A 129 -1.63 -3.88 -13.06
N LYS A 130 -1.65 -4.96 -13.86
CA LYS A 130 -2.74 -5.23 -14.81
C LYS A 130 -4.08 -5.52 -14.13
N HIS A 131 -4.05 -6.05 -12.91
CA HIS A 131 -5.27 -6.37 -12.18
C HIS A 131 -5.93 -5.14 -11.55
N ILE A 132 -5.14 -4.20 -10.99
CA ILE A 132 -5.69 -3.13 -10.14
C ILE A 132 -5.60 -1.73 -10.75
N CYS A 133 -4.71 -1.50 -11.74
CA CYS A 133 -4.46 -0.17 -12.27
C CYS A 133 -5.27 0.16 -13.52
N ASN A 134 -5.64 1.43 -13.69
CA ASN A 134 -6.31 1.95 -14.90
C ASN A 134 -5.30 2.61 -15.87
N SER A 135 -4.18 3.09 -15.33
CA SER A 135 -3.12 3.77 -16.08
C SER A 135 -1.77 3.23 -15.66
N ILE A 136 -0.79 3.35 -16.52
CA ILE A 136 0.58 2.92 -16.26
C ILE A 136 1.56 4.03 -16.60
N THR A 137 2.57 4.18 -15.75
CA THR A 137 3.75 4.99 -16.03
C THR A 137 4.97 4.09 -15.91
N ILE A 138 5.70 3.93 -17.02
CA ILE A 138 6.94 3.14 -17.04
C ILE A 138 8.12 4.08 -16.90
N MET A 139 8.97 3.80 -15.91
CA MET A 139 10.19 4.54 -15.65
C MET A 139 11.41 3.67 -15.89
N ARG A 140 12.45 4.26 -16.46
CA ARG A 140 13.76 3.62 -16.66
C ARG A 140 14.87 4.66 -16.50
N ASN A 141 15.88 4.34 -15.67
CA ASN A 141 17.02 5.23 -15.39
C ASN A 141 16.59 6.65 -15.00
N GLY A 142 15.55 6.75 -14.14
CA GLY A 142 15.03 8.03 -13.65
C GLY A 142 14.22 8.85 -14.67
N LYS A 143 13.92 8.27 -15.85
CA LYS A 143 13.12 8.95 -16.90
C LYS A 143 11.82 8.18 -17.15
N VAL A 144 10.75 8.91 -17.40
CA VAL A 144 9.50 8.33 -17.89
C VAL A 144 9.71 7.92 -19.35
N VAL A 145 9.49 6.64 -19.66
CA VAL A 145 9.58 6.10 -21.03
C VAL A 145 8.21 5.89 -21.66
N GLU A 146 7.17 5.72 -20.82
CA GLU A 146 5.78 5.69 -21.25
C GLU A 146 4.87 6.17 -20.13
N ASN A 147 3.76 6.80 -20.48
CA ASN A 147 2.69 7.20 -19.58
C ASN A 147 1.36 7.20 -20.34
N GLY A 148 0.33 6.57 -19.77
CA GLY A 148 -1.00 6.56 -20.38
C GLY A 148 -1.93 5.51 -19.80
N PRO A 149 -3.13 5.35 -20.39
CA PRO A 149 -4.09 4.33 -20.01
C PRO A 149 -3.49 2.94 -20.19
N LEU A 150 -3.80 2.04 -19.24
CA LEU A 150 -3.33 0.66 -19.31
C LEU A 150 -4.18 -0.16 -20.28
N ASN A 151 -3.55 -0.61 -21.37
CA ASN A 151 -4.17 -1.57 -22.28
C ASN A 151 -4.03 -2.99 -21.70
N LEU A 152 -5.15 -3.60 -21.30
CA LEU A 152 -5.17 -4.94 -20.71
C LEU A 152 -4.80 -6.06 -21.72
N GLU A 153 -4.98 -5.84 -23.02
CA GLU A 153 -4.58 -6.78 -24.08
C GLU A 153 -3.07 -6.76 -24.34
N ARG A 154 -2.41 -5.71 -23.92
CA ARG A 154 -0.95 -5.58 -24.07
C ARG A 154 -0.22 -6.71 -23.35
N SER A 155 0.73 -7.35 -24.03
CA SER A 155 1.53 -8.42 -23.44
C SER A 155 2.46 -7.89 -22.35
N ILE A 156 2.67 -8.68 -21.30
CA ILE A 156 3.63 -8.37 -20.23
C ILE A 156 5.03 -8.20 -20.80
N ASN A 157 5.43 -9.03 -21.76
CA ASN A 157 6.74 -8.96 -22.41
C ASN A 157 6.98 -7.59 -23.07
N SER A 158 5.94 -6.97 -23.66
CA SER A 158 6.05 -5.63 -24.22
C SER A 158 6.33 -4.57 -23.14
N ILE A 159 5.70 -4.68 -21.96
CA ILE A 159 5.96 -3.78 -20.83
C ILE A 159 7.40 -3.99 -20.32
N VAL A 160 7.80 -5.25 -20.12
CA VAL A 160 9.16 -5.60 -19.67
C VAL A 160 10.22 -5.08 -20.65
N THR A 161 9.99 -5.24 -21.94
CA THR A 161 10.92 -4.72 -22.98
C THR A 161 11.13 -3.20 -22.84
N GLN A 162 10.09 -2.45 -22.56
CA GLN A 162 10.22 -1.01 -22.34
C GLN A 162 10.92 -0.66 -21.02
N MET A 163 10.66 -1.41 -19.95
CA MET A 163 11.32 -1.23 -18.66
C MET A 163 12.83 -1.51 -18.78
N LEU A 164 13.23 -2.58 -19.48
CA LEU A 164 14.63 -3.00 -19.63
C LEU A 164 15.33 -2.27 -20.78
N GLY A 165 14.60 -1.84 -21.79
CA GLY A 165 15.15 -1.24 -23.02
C GLY A 165 15.81 -2.21 -23.98
N ARG A 166 15.59 -3.52 -23.82
CA ARG A 166 16.09 -4.61 -24.68
C ARG A 166 14.98 -5.62 -24.91
N SER A 167 14.94 -6.25 -26.08
CA SER A 167 14.05 -7.39 -26.31
C SER A 167 14.52 -8.61 -25.50
N PHE A 168 13.58 -9.41 -25.00
CA PHE A 168 13.90 -10.63 -24.24
C PHE A 168 14.72 -11.65 -25.05
N ASP A 169 14.60 -11.63 -26.38
CA ASP A 169 15.27 -12.56 -27.29
C ASP A 169 16.79 -12.35 -27.40
N GLU A 170 17.31 -11.19 -26.98
CA GLU A 170 18.76 -10.90 -27.06
C GLU A 170 19.57 -11.47 -25.88
N ASN A 171 18.93 -11.92 -24.80
CA ASN A 171 19.63 -12.35 -23.58
C ASN A 171 19.74 -13.87 -23.41
N PHE A 172 19.08 -14.66 -24.24
CA PHE A 172 19.22 -16.12 -24.24
C PHE A 172 19.74 -16.59 -25.58
N PRO A 173 21.08 -16.75 -25.75
CA PRO A 173 21.62 -17.42 -26.95
C PRO A 173 21.00 -18.81 -26.99
N LYS A 174 20.34 -19.14 -28.12
CA LYS A 174 19.85 -20.48 -28.38
C LYS A 174 21.05 -21.41 -28.30
N VAL A 175 21.08 -22.29 -27.30
CA VAL A 175 22.04 -23.39 -27.27
C VAL A 175 21.77 -24.23 -28.51
N GLN A 176 22.65 -24.17 -29.50
CA GLN A 176 22.63 -25.07 -30.64
C GLN A 176 23.00 -26.45 -30.10
N THR A 177 22.02 -27.36 -30.06
CA THR A 177 22.21 -28.79 -29.88
C THR A 177 22.65 -29.41 -31.21
#